data_bc9070744ff54c741bb441e32cbef114
#
_entry.id   bc9070744ff54c741bb441e32cbef114
#
_cell.length_a   1.000
_cell.length_b   1.000
_cell.length_c   1.000
_cell.angle_alpha   90.00
_cell.angle_beta   90.00
_cell.angle_gamma   90.00
#
_symmetry.space_group_name_H-M   'P 1'
#
loop_
_entity.id
_entity.type
_entity.pdbx_description
1 polymer ?
#
loop_
_entity_poly.entity_id
_entity_poly.type
_entity_poly.pdbx_seq_one_letter_code
_entity_poly.pdbx_strand_id
1 'polypeptide(L)'
;MDLCFQNFSEELQDLPGEYRAPRGALLLATVNGQYAGCCALRPLDTADYPSACEMKRLFVRPTFRGLGLGRLLAEGILDAARLAGYSCILLDTLDDMESARALYQELGFEEVPPYYFNPIAGAHYLKAEL
;
A
#
# COMPACT_ATOMS: atom_id res chain seq x y z
N MET A 1 13.54 4.57 -1.35
CA MET A 1 12.73 5.59 -2.03
C MET A 1 11.41 5.78 -1.30
N ASP A 2 10.96 6.99 -1.27
CA ASP A 2 9.72 7.33 -0.59
C ASP A 2 8.52 7.07 -1.50
N LEU A 3 7.65 6.15 -1.11
CA LEU A 3 6.44 5.82 -1.86
C LEU A 3 5.35 6.87 -1.70
N CYS A 4 5.52 7.81 -0.78
CA CYS A 4 4.52 8.82 -0.49
C CYS A 4 4.65 10.08 -1.34
N PHE A 5 5.59 10.13 -2.29
CA PHE A 5 5.84 11.36 -3.04
C PHE A 5 4.81 11.63 -4.14
N GLN A 6 4.13 10.60 -4.64
CA GLN A 6 3.17 10.74 -5.73
C GLN A 6 1.92 11.47 -5.24
N ASN A 7 1.64 12.64 -5.80
CA ASN A 7 0.48 13.46 -5.43
C ASN A 7 0.41 13.78 -3.94
N PHE A 8 1.57 13.75 -3.28
CA PHE A 8 1.63 13.89 -1.83
C PHE A 8 1.09 15.24 -1.35
N SER A 9 1.40 16.31 -2.07
CA SER A 9 0.93 17.65 -1.69
C SER A 9 -0.58 17.76 -1.70
N GLU A 10 -1.23 17.14 -2.68
CA GLU A 10 -2.69 17.13 -2.76
C GLU A 10 -3.29 16.30 -1.64
N GLU A 11 -2.69 15.15 -1.32
CA GLU A 11 -3.18 14.32 -0.24
C GLU A 11 -3.04 14.99 1.11
N LEU A 12 -1.98 15.74 1.34
CA LEU A 12 -1.81 16.44 2.61
C LEU A 12 -2.94 17.41 2.89
N GLN A 13 -3.53 17.99 1.84
CA GLN A 13 -4.63 18.93 1.99
C GLN A 13 -5.95 18.26 2.26
N ASP A 14 -6.09 16.98 1.91
CA ASP A 14 -7.36 16.26 1.99
C ASP A 14 -7.28 14.96 2.80
N LEU A 15 -6.27 14.80 3.63
CA LEU A 15 -6.18 13.63 4.48
C LEU A 15 -7.26 13.65 5.56
N PRO A 16 -7.84 12.47 5.87
CA PRO A 16 -7.56 11.15 5.31
C PRO A 16 -8.19 10.89 3.94
N GLY A 17 -9.01 11.78 3.40
CA GLY A 17 -9.56 11.65 2.06
C GLY A 17 -10.19 10.29 1.81
N GLU A 18 -9.77 9.60 0.74
CA GLU A 18 -10.29 8.27 0.40
C GLU A 18 -9.74 7.14 1.28
N TYR A 19 -8.84 7.44 2.21
CA TYR A 19 -8.33 6.46 3.18
C TYR A 19 -9.17 6.41 4.45
N ARG A 20 -10.46 6.66 4.34
CA ARG A 20 -11.37 6.67 5.50
C ARG A 20 -12.16 5.40 5.60
N ALA A 21 -12.43 5.00 6.87
CA ALA A 21 -13.42 3.97 7.11
C ALA A 21 -14.79 4.41 6.55
N PRO A 22 -15.62 3.48 6.12
CA PRO A 22 -15.43 2.02 6.21
C PRO A 22 -14.67 1.41 5.05
N ARG A 23 -14.45 2.16 3.97
CA ARG A 23 -13.86 1.61 2.75
C ARG A 23 -12.34 1.76 2.69
N GLY A 24 -11.78 2.68 3.46
CA GLY A 24 -10.35 2.95 3.49
C GLY A 24 -9.77 2.86 4.87
N ALA A 25 -8.45 2.93 4.98
CA ALA A 25 -7.73 2.93 6.23
C ALA A 25 -6.37 3.61 6.05
N LEU A 26 -5.88 4.22 7.12
CA LEU A 26 -4.56 4.81 7.17
C LEU A 26 -3.90 4.35 8.46
N LEU A 27 -2.81 3.59 8.34
CA LEU A 27 -2.07 3.08 9.49
C LEU A 27 -0.79 3.86 9.67
N LEU A 28 -0.50 4.20 10.92
CA LEU A 28 0.74 4.87 11.29
C LEU A 28 1.48 3.98 12.28
N ALA A 29 2.79 3.82 12.07
CA ALA A 29 3.65 3.11 12.99
C ALA A 29 4.44 4.12 13.83
N THR A 30 4.56 3.85 15.12
CA THR A 30 5.38 4.68 16.01
C THR A 30 6.37 3.81 16.76
N VAL A 31 7.54 4.38 17.04
CA VAL A 31 8.57 3.73 17.85
C VAL A 31 9.01 4.77 18.88
N ASN A 32 8.86 4.46 20.16
CA ASN A 32 9.21 5.37 21.25
C ASN A 32 8.58 6.77 21.09
N GLY A 33 7.33 6.80 20.62
CA GLY A 33 6.59 8.06 20.45
C GLY A 33 6.90 8.82 19.18
N GLN A 34 7.77 8.30 18.31
CA GLN A 34 8.13 8.94 17.05
C GLN A 34 7.48 8.21 15.88
N TYR A 35 7.00 8.96 14.89
CA TYR A 35 6.44 8.36 13.69
C TYR A 35 7.55 7.65 12.91
N ALA A 36 7.32 6.37 12.64
CA ALA A 36 8.30 5.53 11.97
C ALA A 36 7.89 5.12 10.55
N GLY A 37 6.59 5.11 10.25
CA GLY A 37 6.13 4.71 8.94
C GLY A 37 4.63 4.78 8.79
N CYS A 38 4.15 4.47 7.61
CA CYS A 38 2.73 4.50 7.29
C CYS A 38 2.38 3.49 6.20
N CYS A 39 1.10 3.19 6.09
CA CYS A 39 0.53 2.44 4.97
C CYS A 39 -0.95 2.80 4.87
N ALA A 40 -1.47 2.84 3.67
CA ALA A 40 -2.85 3.26 3.43
C ALA A 40 -3.59 2.26 2.56
N LEU A 41 -4.91 2.25 2.72
CA LEU A 41 -5.84 1.42 1.97
C LEU A 41 -6.92 2.33 1.40
N ARG A 42 -7.23 2.16 0.12
CA ARG A 42 -8.34 2.88 -0.50
C ARG A 42 -9.13 1.95 -1.41
N PRO A 43 -10.40 2.26 -1.68
CA PRO A 43 -11.16 1.47 -2.66
C PRO A 43 -10.55 1.64 -4.05
N LEU A 44 -10.60 0.56 -4.84
CA LEU A 44 -10.20 0.58 -6.23
C LEU A 44 -11.41 0.15 -7.05
N ASP A 45 -12.19 1.13 -7.47
CA ASP A 45 -13.45 0.89 -8.18
C ASP A 45 -13.18 0.76 -9.68
N THR A 46 -12.69 -0.43 -10.06
CA THR A 46 -12.41 -0.75 -11.45
C THR A 46 -13.25 -1.95 -11.88
N ALA A 47 -13.62 -1.98 -13.16
CA ALA A 47 -14.39 -3.07 -13.72
C ALA A 47 -13.60 -4.38 -13.79
N ASP A 48 -12.28 -4.29 -13.84
CA ASP A 48 -11.42 -5.46 -14.02
C ASP A 48 -11.33 -6.34 -12.77
N TYR A 49 -11.43 -5.73 -11.60
CA TYR A 49 -11.26 -6.44 -10.33
C TYR A 49 -12.41 -6.06 -9.39
N PRO A 50 -13.51 -6.83 -9.40
CA PRO A 50 -14.65 -6.49 -8.54
C PRO A 50 -14.29 -6.62 -7.06
N SER A 51 -14.83 -5.73 -6.26
CA SER A 51 -14.60 -5.68 -4.82
C SER A 51 -13.11 -5.57 -4.48
N ALA A 52 -12.41 -4.70 -5.18
CA ALA A 52 -10.97 -4.52 -5.06
C ALA A 52 -10.63 -3.28 -4.25
N CYS A 53 -9.48 -3.33 -3.59
CA CYS A 53 -8.88 -2.18 -2.93
C CYS A 53 -7.41 -2.07 -3.33
N GLU A 54 -6.78 -0.97 -2.96
CA GLU A 54 -5.40 -0.70 -3.31
C GLU A 54 -4.60 -0.30 -2.08
N MET A 55 -3.42 -0.91 -1.93
CA MET A 55 -2.46 -0.51 -0.91
C MET A 55 -1.63 0.63 -1.46
N LYS A 56 -1.53 1.71 -0.68
CA LYS A 56 -0.78 2.90 -1.05
C LYS A 56 0.08 3.36 0.12
N ARG A 57 1.11 4.12 -0.18
CA ARG A 57 1.87 4.86 0.83
C ARG A 57 2.58 3.98 1.86
N LEU A 58 2.95 2.76 1.51
CA LEU A 58 3.79 1.96 2.40
C LEU A 58 5.17 2.61 2.45
N PHE A 59 5.54 3.08 3.62
CA PHE A 59 6.80 3.77 3.81
C PHE A 59 7.27 3.60 5.24
N VAL A 60 8.56 3.31 5.40
CA VAL A 60 9.23 3.27 6.70
C VAL A 60 10.40 4.24 6.65
N ARG A 61 10.47 5.14 7.62
CA ARG A 61 11.55 6.12 7.69
C ARG A 61 12.90 5.40 7.79
N PRO A 62 13.95 5.88 7.10
CA PRO A 62 15.24 5.18 7.06
C PRO A 62 15.80 4.80 8.42
N THR A 63 15.65 5.67 9.43
CA THR A 63 16.14 5.43 10.78
C THR A 63 15.52 4.19 11.43
N PHE A 64 14.31 3.83 11.01
CA PHE A 64 13.55 2.72 11.62
C PHE A 64 13.49 1.49 10.72
N ARG A 65 14.23 1.45 9.65
CA ARG A 65 14.27 0.27 8.77
C ARG A 65 15.04 -0.87 9.43
N GLY A 66 14.71 -2.10 9.04
CA GLY A 66 15.33 -3.27 9.60
C GLY A 66 14.67 -3.78 10.87
N LEU A 67 13.56 -3.17 11.30
CA LEU A 67 12.82 -3.58 12.49
C LEU A 67 11.58 -4.39 12.18
N GLY A 68 11.33 -4.70 10.91
CA GLY A 68 10.13 -5.44 10.51
C GLY A 68 8.86 -4.60 10.40
N LEU A 69 8.97 -3.28 10.45
CA LEU A 69 7.79 -2.40 10.42
C LEU A 69 7.05 -2.45 9.09
N GLY A 70 7.77 -2.60 7.97
CA GLY A 70 7.14 -2.70 6.66
C GLY A 70 6.19 -3.89 6.59
N ARG A 71 6.62 -5.04 7.10
CA ARG A 71 5.79 -6.23 7.17
C ARG A 71 4.57 -6.01 8.06
N LEU A 72 4.77 -5.46 9.25
CA LEU A 72 3.68 -5.21 10.18
C LEU A 72 2.63 -4.26 9.58
N LEU A 73 3.07 -3.21 8.91
CA LEU A 73 2.17 -2.27 8.25
C LEU A 73 1.40 -2.94 7.11
N ALA A 74 2.09 -3.71 6.29
CA ALA A 74 1.46 -4.40 5.17
C ALA A 74 0.44 -5.44 5.68
N GLU A 75 0.81 -6.22 6.69
CA GLU A 75 -0.10 -7.19 7.29
C GLU A 75 -1.33 -6.51 7.90
N GLY A 76 -1.12 -5.38 8.55
CA GLY A 76 -2.23 -4.60 9.12
C GLY A 76 -3.20 -4.11 8.06
N ILE A 77 -2.68 -3.68 6.90
CA ILE A 77 -3.53 -3.24 5.79
C ILE A 77 -4.28 -4.43 5.17
N LEU A 78 -3.64 -5.59 5.06
CA LEU A 78 -4.33 -6.79 4.57
C LEU A 78 -5.49 -7.17 5.50
N ASP A 79 -5.28 -7.09 6.81
CA ASP A 79 -6.33 -7.36 7.78
C ASP A 79 -7.46 -6.33 7.67
N ALA A 80 -7.12 -5.06 7.51
CA ALA A 80 -8.12 -4.01 7.33
C ALA A 80 -8.95 -4.24 6.06
N ALA A 81 -8.30 -4.68 4.99
CA ALA A 81 -8.98 -4.98 3.73
C ALA A 81 -9.96 -6.13 3.88
N ARG A 82 -9.55 -7.19 4.59
CA ARG A 82 -10.43 -8.32 4.87
C ARG A 82 -11.65 -7.89 5.70
N LEU A 83 -11.42 -7.09 6.72
CA LEU A 83 -12.50 -6.60 7.58
C LEU A 83 -13.47 -5.69 6.82
N ALA A 84 -12.97 -4.95 5.85
CA ALA A 84 -13.81 -4.09 5.03
C ALA A 84 -14.61 -4.86 3.98
N GLY A 85 -14.31 -6.16 3.79
CA GLY A 85 -15.06 -7.01 2.88
C GLY A 85 -14.53 -7.06 1.45
N TYR A 86 -13.33 -6.58 1.21
CA TYR A 86 -12.75 -6.65 -0.12
C TYR A 86 -12.34 -8.07 -0.49
N SER A 87 -12.44 -8.38 -1.80
CA SER A 87 -12.07 -9.70 -2.31
C SER A 87 -10.60 -9.79 -2.69
N CYS A 88 -10.00 -8.68 -3.08
CA CYS A 88 -8.58 -8.65 -3.44
C CYS A 88 -7.99 -7.27 -3.19
N ILE A 89 -6.67 -7.22 -3.16
CA ILE A 89 -5.92 -6.00 -2.93
C ILE A 89 -4.82 -5.91 -3.99
N LEU A 90 -4.65 -4.71 -4.54
CA LEU A 90 -3.65 -4.44 -5.57
C LEU A 90 -2.67 -3.38 -5.10
N LEU A 91 -1.52 -3.34 -5.72
CA LEU A 91 -0.52 -2.29 -5.51
C LEU A 91 0.36 -2.17 -6.73
N ASP A 92 1.07 -1.05 -6.83
CA ASP A 92 2.13 -0.91 -7.80
C ASP A 92 3.45 -0.62 -7.08
N THR A 93 4.55 -1.08 -7.66
CA THR A 93 5.88 -0.89 -7.12
C THR A 93 6.88 -0.76 -8.26
N LEU A 94 8.11 -0.34 -7.96
CA LEU A 94 9.15 -0.11 -8.97
C LEU A 94 10.23 -1.20 -8.89
N ASP A 95 10.97 -1.37 -9.98
CA ASP A 95 12.07 -2.35 -10.07
C ASP A 95 13.11 -2.16 -8.98
N ASP A 96 13.42 -0.92 -8.62
CA ASP A 96 14.46 -0.62 -7.65
C ASP A 96 14.02 -0.83 -6.20
N MET A 97 12.81 -1.36 -5.99
CA MET A 97 12.26 -1.65 -4.67
C MET A 97 12.25 -3.15 -4.38
N GLU A 98 13.41 -3.77 -4.54
CA GLU A 98 13.56 -5.22 -4.46
C GLU A 98 13.15 -5.80 -3.11
N SER A 99 13.51 -5.12 -2.02
CA SER A 99 13.13 -5.58 -0.67
C SER A 99 11.62 -5.59 -0.47
N ALA A 100 10.94 -4.57 -0.99
CA ALA A 100 9.50 -4.49 -0.92
C ALA A 100 8.85 -5.59 -1.76
N ARG A 101 9.39 -5.85 -2.94
CA ARG A 101 8.86 -6.90 -3.82
C ARG A 101 8.97 -8.28 -3.18
N ALA A 102 10.09 -8.56 -2.51
CA ALA A 102 10.26 -9.81 -1.78
C ALA A 102 9.22 -9.96 -0.68
N LEU A 103 8.98 -8.89 0.07
CA LEU A 103 7.96 -8.87 1.11
C LEU A 103 6.57 -9.16 0.52
N TYR A 104 6.23 -8.52 -0.59
CA TYR A 104 4.91 -8.73 -1.20
C TYR A 104 4.74 -10.18 -1.68
N GLN A 105 5.77 -10.79 -2.24
CA GLN A 105 5.71 -12.19 -2.63
C GLN A 105 5.44 -13.10 -1.43
N GLU A 106 6.10 -12.85 -0.31
CA GLU A 106 5.88 -13.61 0.92
C GLU A 106 4.45 -13.45 1.43
N LEU A 107 3.82 -12.31 1.18
CA LEU A 107 2.44 -12.04 1.61
C LEU A 107 1.40 -12.56 0.62
N GLY A 108 1.82 -13.19 -0.46
CA GLY A 108 0.90 -13.80 -1.41
C GLY A 108 0.55 -12.95 -2.62
N PHE A 109 1.25 -11.87 -2.84
CA PHE A 109 1.04 -11.05 -4.04
C PHE A 109 1.67 -11.68 -5.27
N GLU A 110 0.96 -11.60 -6.39
CA GLU A 110 1.44 -12.08 -7.68
C GLU A 110 1.37 -10.95 -8.70
N GLU A 111 2.26 -10.97 -9.67
CA GLU A 111 2.30 -9.93 -10.70
C GLU A 111 1.09 -10.06 -11.63
N VAL A 112 0.50 -8.91 -11.98
CA VAL A 112 -0.65 -8.83 -12.88
C VAL A 112 -0.38 -7.75 -13.94
N PRO A 113 -1.14 -7.72 -15.04
CA PRO A 113 -1.03 -6.64 -16.02
C PRO A 113 -1.38 -5.29 -15.40
N PRO A 114 -0.88 -4.19 -15.96
CA PRO A 114 -1.21 -2.85 -15.47
C PRO A 114 -2.72 -2.62 -15.40
N TYR A 115 -3.20 -2.09 -14.28
CA TYR A 115 -4.60 -1.76 -14.10
C TYR A 115 -4.85 -0.25 -14.22
N TYR A 116 -3.81 0.53 -14.45
CA TYR A 116 -3.91 1.95 -14.80
C TYR A 116 -2.63 2.34 -15.55
N PHE A 117 -2.71 3.48 -16.25
CA PHE A 117 -1.54 3.99 -16.96
C PHE A 117 -0.54 4.56 -15.96
N ASN A 118 0.71 4.10 -16.06
CA ASN A 118 1.81 4.60 -15.24
C ASN A 118 3.00 4.88 -16.15
N PRO A 119 3.40 6.16 -16.33
CA PRO A 119 4.49 6.50 -17.24
C PRO A 119 5.87 6.14 -16.71
N ILE A 120 5.98 5.70 -15.46
CA ILE A 120 7.27 5.39 -14.85
C ILE A 120 7.74 4.02 -15.36
N ALA A 121 8.93 3.99 -15.98
CA ALA A 121 9.53 2.75 -16.45
C ALA A 121 9.87 1.83 -15.28
N GLY A 122 9.69 0.53 -15.45
CA GLY A 122 10.00 -0.45 -14.40
C GLY A 122 8.92 -0.62 -13.35
N ALA A 123 7.72 -0.10 -13.58
CA ALA A 123 6.61 -0.30 -12.67
C ALA A 123 6.07 -1.74 -12.76
N HIS A 124 5.78 -2.31 -11.61
CA HIS A 124 5.18 -3.64 -11.49
C HIS A 124 3.85 -3.52 -10.77
N TYR A 125 2.88 -4.32 -11.19
CA TYR A 125 1.52 -4.33 -10.63
C TYR A 125 1.29 -5.68 -10.00
N LEU A 126 0.87 -5.68 -8.74
CA LEU A 126 0.75 -6.90 -7.95
C LEU A 126 -0.65 -7.01 -7.37
N LYS A 127 -1.11 -8.23 -7.17
CA LYS A 127 -2.44 -8.52 -6.64
C LYS A 127 -2.37 -9.69 -5.68
N ALA A 128 -3.11 -9.60 -4.57
CA ALA A 128 -3.30 -10.71 -3.65
C ALA A 128 -4.78 -10.95 -3.44
N GLU A 129 -5.17 -12.22 -3.33
CA GLU A 129 -6.52 -12.59 -2.91
C GLU A 129 -6.65 -12.46 -1.40
N LEU A 130 -7.80 -12.03 -0.94
CA LEU A 130 -8.06 -11.80 0.48
C LEU A 130 -8.90 -12.89 1.13
#